data_93fd909c4278377f64205e70cf30a567
#
_entry.id   93fd909c4278377f64205e70cf30a567
#
_cell.length_a   1.000
_cell.length_b   1.000
_cell.length_c   1.000
_cell.angle_alpha   90.00
_cell.angle_beta   90.00
_cell.angle_gamma   90.00
#
_symmetry.space_group_name_H-M   'P 1'
#
loop_
_entity.id
_entity.type
_entity.pdbx_description
1 polymer ?
#
loop_
_entity_poly.entity_id
_entity_poly.type
_entity_poly.pdbx_seq_one_letter_code
_entity_poly.pdbx_strand_id
1 'polypeptide(L)'
;MHKYMKRTAAALLAGVFIIGQACTALAAQDDSNYGPAFGTTKAEQTAPGGGQASGDNQASGDSQSLGGNQASGDSQASGDNQASGGSQTQPTQGAATETLPGNDAAANAQADADAAAAQAAAEQAAAAEEAAMQAAIIANTPYLQLQVLRPDTTWTDPVIGDTTVVSEGGFRSLCIYLNNIVGNVLYRTYTSAHGWSEWAMNGDHTTVWEDGALVEAIQIRFTGFVGNTFDVYYQTTLTDGTELNWARNGQTAGTMGTGKVMQSFRVSLWGKNGEAASYNMDKPLEAAAPDGIQTIDGAVVYSSGTGVPFTGWGWNDRDRYYFVNNVPVTGWQYIDGYKYYFDETGKVVTDLEPLIGANGPFLIRINKQMNTTTVYVQDGGNGFIIPLKTFLCSTGEDTPLGTFKTPEKYRWRLMNSGVYTQYATRLGSGLSFLLHSIIYDSPNVNTLKPETYNFLGVVRSAGCIRYTSGDSKWIFDHCALGTTVEVYNSSIPGPYDRPAIEQPISADQHWDPTDPVAVAAMNGGQ
;
A
#
# COMPACT_ATOMS: atom_id res chain seq x y z
N MET A 1 16.60 27.07 26.49
CA MET A 1 15.62 26.60 25.52
C MET A 1 15.92 27.02 24.07
N HIS A 2 16.19 28.29 23.80
CA HIS A 2 16.44 28.76 22.41
C HIS A 2 17.71 28.20 21.70
N LYS A 3 18.67 27.71 22.45
CA LYS A 3 19.92 27.13 21.92
C LYS A 3 19.79 25.64 21.56
N TYR A 4 18.83 24.94 22.16
CA TYR A 4 18.53 23.53 21.82
C TYR A 4 17.70 23.39 20.53
N MET A 5 16.73 24.28 20.30
CA MET A 5 15.90 24.25 19.07
C MET A 5 16.69 24.46 17.78
N LYS A 6 17.79 25.28 17.81
CA LYS A 6 18.64 25.46 16.61
C LYS A 6 19.53 24.24 16.28
N ARG A 7 19.84 23.39 17.27
CA ARG A 7 20.63 22.17 17.04
C ARG A 7 19.78 21.03 16.51
N THR A 8 18.53 20.91 16.95
CA THR A 8 17.58 19.90 16.48
C THR A 8 17.21 20.10 15.01
N ALA A 9 17.05 21.36 14.57
CA ALA A 9 16.74 21.66 13.16
C ALA A 9 17.90 21.32 12.20
N ALA A 10 19.15 21.48 12.63
CA ALA A 10 20.30 21.13 11.80
C ALA A 10 20.53 19.61 11.71
N ALA A 11 20.21 18.85 12.76
CA ALA A 11 20.27 17.38 12.74
C ALA A 11 19.15 16.76 11.90
N LEU A 12 17.94 17.35 11.92
CA LEU A 12 16.84 16.94 11.03
C LEU A 12 17.17 17.13 9.54
N LEU A 13 17.80 18.27 9.18
CA LEU A 13 18.22 18.50 7.79
C LEU A 13 19.31 17.52 7.32
N ALA A 14 20.26 17.17 8.19
CA ALA A 14 21.30 16.20 7.85
C ALA A 14 20.75 14.76 7.76
N GLY A 15 19.78 14.40 8.62
CA GLY A 15 19.09 13.11 8.58
C GLY A 15 18.24 12.91 7.31
N VAL A 16 17.52 13.94 6.90
CA VAL A 16 16.73 13.94 5.66
C VAL A 16 17.61 13.79 4.41
N PHE A 17 18.81 14.39 4.41
CA PHE A 17 19.72 14.29 3.27
C PHE A 17 20.36 12.89 3.14
N ILE A 18 20.63 12.21 4.25
CA ILE A 18 21.17 10.83 4.24
C ILE A 18 20.07 9.83 3.86
N ILE A 19 18.82 10.07 4.27
CA ILE A 19 17.67 9.20 3.93
C ILE A 19 17.27 9.39 2.45
N GLY A 20 17.35 10.61 1.92
CA GLY A 20 17.13 10.86 0.50
C GLY A 20 18.08 10.06 -0.41
N GLN A 21 19.36 9.91 -0.01
CA GLN A 21 20.32 9.09 -0.74
C GLN A 21 20.12 7.58 -0.53
N ALA A 22 19.69 7.16 0.66
CA ALA A 22 19.38 5.74 0.92
C ALA A 22 18.11 5.29 0.21
N CYS A 23 17.08 6.15 0.12
CA CYS A 23 15.85 5.83 -0.61
C CYS A 23 16.05 5.80 -2.13
N THR A 24 16.91 6.66 -2.69
CA THR A 24 17.27 6.56 -4.11
C THR A 24 18.09 5.32 -4.43
N ALA A 25 18.90 4.83 -3.50
CA ALA A 25 19.63 3.57 -3.66
C ALA A 25 18.71 2.33 -3.51
N LEU A 26 17.68 2.38 -2.66
CA LEU A 26 16.68 1.31 -2.55
C LEU A 26 15.73 1.29 -3.77
N ALA A 27 15.30 2.45 -4.25
CA ALA A 27 14.50 2.54 -5.47
C ALA A 27 15.27 2.04 -6.71
N ALA A 28 16.58 2.33 -6.77
CA ALA A 28 17.44 1.86 -7.86
C ALA A 28 17.76 0.34 -7.79
N GLN A 29 17.64 -0.30 -6.63
CA GLN A 29 17.83 -1.75 -6.49
C GLN A 29 16.55 -2.55 -6.76
N ASP A 30 15.36 -1.94 -6.65
CA ASP A 30 14.08 -2.64 -6.90
C ASP A 30 13.65 -2.57 -8.37
N ASP A 31 14.15 -1.58 -9.14
CA ASP A 31 13.91 -1.44 -10.59
C ASP A 31 14.50 -2.58 -11.44
N SER A 32 15.35 -3.45 -10.87
CA SER A 32 15.90 -4.61 -11.59
C SER A 32 14.99 -5.85 -11.57
N ASN A 33 13.85 -5.80 -10.84
CA ASN A 33 12.92 -6.93 -10.72
C ASN A 33 11.50 -6.67 -11.26
N TYR A 34 11.23 -5.46 -11.79
CA TYR A 34 9.99 -5.15 -12.48
C TYR A 34 10.31 -4.98 -13.98
N GLY A 35 9.77 -5.89 -14.79
CA GLY A 35 9.86 -5.83 -16.24
C GLY A 35 9.27 -4.53 -16.81
N PRO A 36 9.58 -4.21 -18.07
CA PRO A 36 9.44 -2.86 -18.63
C PRO A 36 7.97 -2.40 -18.67
N ALA A 37 7.81 -1.10 -18.36
CA ALA A 37 6.58 -0.36 -18.50
C ALA A 37 5.95 -0.52 -19.89
N PHE A 38 4.65 -0.71 -19.92
CA PHE A 38 3.84 -0.92 -21.11
C PHE A 38 3.97 0.24 -22.10
N GLY A 39 4.54 -0.07 -23.25
CA GLY A 39 4.42 0.75 -24.44
C GLY A 39 3.00 0.61 -25.04
N THR A 40 2.36 1.74 -25.26
CA THR A 40 1.12 1.85 -26.02
C THR A 40 1.30 1.35 -27.45
N THR A 41 0.64 0.26 -27.82
CA THR A 41 0.47 -0.11 -29.24
C THR A 41 -0.95 0.18 -29.69
N LYS A 42 -1.03 1.09 -30.66
CA LYS A 42 -2.18 1.41 -31.49
C LYS A 42 -2.76 0.14 -32.10
N ALA A 43 -4.07 -0.03 -32.00
CA ALA A 43 -4.82 -1.02 -32.77
C ALA A 43 -4.95 -0.55 -34.22
N GLU A 44 -4.38 -1.30 -35.14
CA GLU A 44 -4.72 -1.24 -36.57
C GLU A 44 -5.52 -2.51 -36.92
N GLN A 45 -6.73 -2.28 -37.40
CA GLN A 45 -7.60 -3.31 -37.97
C GLN A 45 -7.10 -3.70 -39.36
N THR A 46 -6.87 -4.98 -39.62
CA THR A 46 -7.11 -5.61 -40.92
C THR A 46 -7.34 -7.12 -40.73
N ALA A 47 -8.44 -7.61 -41.25
CA ALA A 47 -8.77 -9.03 -41.44
C ALA A 47 -8.59 -9.42 -42.92
N PRO A 48 -8.87 -10.69 -43.34
CA PRO A 48 -8.14 -11.91 -43.02
C PRO A 48 -7.62 -12.60 -44.33
N GLY A 49 -6.74 -13.58 -44.20
CA GLY A 49 -6.36 -14.43 -45.32
C GLY A 49 -5.61 -15.70 -44.87
N GLY A 50 -6.16 -16.83 -45.25
CA GLY A 50 -5.81 -18.16 -44.85
C GLY A 50 -4.52 -18.75 -45.41
N GLY A 51 -4.18 -19.95 -44.96
CA GLY A 51 -3.17 -20.81 -45.58
C GLY A 51 -2.51 -21.81 -44.61
N GLN A 52 -2.77 -23.06 -44.88
CA GLN A 52 -2.33 -24.31 -44.25
C GLN A 52 -0.80 -24.54 -44.27
N ALA A 53 -0.33 -25.31 -43.36
CA ALA A 53 0.23 -26.66 -43.45
C ALA A 53 1.55 -26.89 -42.67
N SER A 54 1.45 -27.85 -41.79
CA SER A 54 2.31 -29.04 -41.54
C SER A 54 3.82 -28.92 -41.35
N GLY A 55 4.30 -29.64 -40.34
CA GLY A 55 5.66 -30.18 -40.33
C GLY A 55 6.14 -30.65 -38.94
N ASP A 56 6.06 -31.96 -38.74
CA ASP A 56 6.65 -32.78 -37.67
C ASP A 56 8.15 -32.59 -37.46
N ASN A 57 8.63 -32.83 -36.24
CA ASN A 57 9.55 -33.89 -35.81
C ASN A 57 10.13 -33.63 -34.44
N GLN A 58 9.87 -34.47 -33.49
CA GLN A 58 10.64 -35.56 -32.81
C GLN A 58 12.13 -35.36 -32.61
N ALA A 59 12.53 -35.55 -31.40
CA ALA A 59 13.39 -36.59 -30.79
C ALA A 59 14.33 -35.99 -29.73
N SER A 60 14.20 -36.36 -28.48
CA SER A 60 14.85 -37.43 -27.71
C SER A 60 16.36 -37.27 -27.44
N GLY A 61 16.72 -37.52 -26.20
CA GLY A 61 18.09 -37.93 -25.74
C GLY A 61 18.40 -37.35 -24.36
N ASP A 62 18.11 -38.03 -23.32
CA ASP A 62 18.89 -38.96 -22.47
C ASP A 62 20.28 -38.47 -22.04
N SER A 63 20.46 -38.48 -20.75
CA SER A 63 21.25 -39.35 -19.90
C SER A 63 22.27 -38.67 -18.98
N GLN A 64 22.12 -39.03 -17.68
CA GLN A 64 23.12 -39.47 -16.70
C GLN A 64 24.26 -38.50 -16.32
N SER A 65 24.71 -38.42 -15.12
CA SER A 65 24.65 -39.08 -13.81
C SER A 65 25.98 -38.87 -13.10
N LEU A 66 26.00 -39.04 -11.78
CA LEU A 66 27.12 -39.31 -10.88
C LEU A 66 27.97 -38.08 -10.48
N GLY A 67 28.27 -37.87 -9.27
CA GLY A 67 28.55 -38.50 -8.02
C GLY A 67 29.27 -37.50 -7.18
N GLY A 68 29.05 -37.30 -5.96
CA GLY A 68 29.53 -38.06 -4.84
C GLY A 68 30.76 -37.43 -4.22
N ASN A 69 30.69 -36.95 -3.01
CA ASN A 69 31.43 -37.33 -1.85
C ASN A 69 31.45 -36.31 -0.72
N GLN A 70 31.03 -36.73 0.39
CA GLN A 70 31.35 -36.67 1.80
C GLN A 70 32.76 -36.20 2.20
N ALA A 71 32.81 -35.46 3.32
CA ALA A 71 33.50 -35.75 4.58
C ALA A 71 33.48 -34.47 5.43
N SER A 72 32.79 -34.39 6.52
CA SER A 72 33.09 -34.75 7.94
C SER A 72 34.39 -34.18 8.50
N GLY A 73 34.27 -33.50 9.62
CA GLY A 73 35.40 -33.13 10.47
C GLY A 73 34.94 -32.27 11.67
N ASP A 74 34.55 -32.97 12.74
CA ASP A 74 34.44 -32.50 14.11
C ASP A 74 35.77 -31.96 14.63
N SER A 75 35.70 -30.97 15.54
CA SER A 75 36.45 -31.01 16.80
C SER A 75 36.03 -29.91 17.77
N GLN A 76 35.53 -30.35 18.90
CA GLN A 76 35.42 -29.67 20.19
C GLN A 76 36.79 -29.40 20.80
N ALA A 77 36.88 -28.37 21.65
CA ALA A 77 37.37 -28.46 23.02
C ALA A 77 37.30 -27.15 23.76
N SER A 78 36.58 -27.16 24.79
CA SER A 78 36.54 -26.60 26.11
C SER A 78 37.88 -26.36 26.80
N GLY A 79 37.89 -25.40 27.74
CA GLY A 79 38.93 -25.22 28.73
C GLY A 79 38.71 -24.04 29.65
N ASP A 80 38.02 -24.31 30.75
CA ASP A 80 38.01 -23.51 31.99
C ASP A 80 39.38 -23.28 32.54
N ASN A 81 39.65 -22.19 33.26
CA ASN A 81 40.03 -22.27 34.65
C ASN A 81 40.13 -20.91 35.37
N GLN A 82 39.73 -21.01 36.60
CA GLN A 82 39.64 -20.06 37.71
C GLN A 82 40.98 -19.70 38.33
N ALA A 83 40.91 -18.58 39.03
CA ALA A 83 41.16 -18.34 40.46
C ALA A 83 42.52 -17.77 40.92
N SER A 84 42.34 -16.69 41.57
CA SER A 84 42.72 -16.35 42.96
C SER A 84 44.15 -16.01 43.32
N GLY A 85 44.26 -15.00 44.16
CA GLY A 85 45.26 -14.95 45.20
C GLY A 85 45.95 -13.60 45.40
N GLY A 86 45.53 -12.93 46.42
CA GLY A 86 46.04 -11.71 46.95
C GLY A 86 47.42 -11.80 47.60
N SER A 87 48.01 -10.69 47.87
CA SER A 87 48.59 -10.34 49.19
C SER A 87 49.11 -8.91 49.22
N GLN A 88 48.82 -8.27 50.31
CA GLN A 88 49.36 -6.98 50.77
C GLN A 88 50.82 -7.07 51.16
N THR A 89 51.58 -6.02 50.95
CA THR A 89 52.56 -5.50 51.97
C THR A 89 52.96 -4.04 51.62
N GLN A 90 52.80 -3.17 52.57
CA GLN A 90 53.48 -1.86 52.76
C GLN A 90 54.58 -2.05 53.79
N PRO A 91 55.41 -0.99 54.17
CA PRO A 91 56.08 0.05 53.40
C PRO A 91 57.58 0.10 53.69
N THR A 92 58.39 0.87 52.97
CA THR A 92 59.61 1.49 53.51
C THR A 92 59.88 2.82 52.81
N GLN A 93 60.17 3.81 53.69
CA GLN A 93 60.64 5.19 53.42
C GLN A 93 62.04 5.22 52.79
N GLY A 94 62.28 6.21 51.95
CA GLY A 94 63.64 6.62 51.66
C GLY A 94 63.81 7.56 50.48
N ALA A 95 64.19 8.81 50.84
CA ALA A 95 65.00 9.76 50.10
C ALA A 95 64.34 10.63 48.99
N ALA A 96 64.31 11.92 49.37
CA ALA A 96 64.08 13.05 48.48
C ALA A 96 65.19 13.19 47.42
N THR A 97 64.80 13.38 46.19
CA THR A 97 65.62 14.05 45.17
C THR A 97 64.73 15.09 44.47
N GLU A 98 65.18 16.34 44.61
CA GLU A 98 64.64 17.48 43.87
C GLU A 98 64.72 17.20 42.35
N THR A 99 63.61 17.24 41.65
CA THR A 99 63.56 17.33 40.21
C THR A 99 62.89 18.63 39.81
N LEU A 100 63.55 19.31 38.90
CA LEU A 100 63.26 20.60 38.32
C LEU A 100 61.83 20.63 37.69
N PRO A 101 61.13 21.79 37.72
CA PRO A 101 59.79 21.95 37.12
C PRO A 101 59.96 22.18 35.63
N GLY A 102 59.73 21.12 34.81
CA GLY A 102 59.80 21.24 33.36
C GLY A 102 58.91 20.30 32.56
N ASN A 103 58.38 19.27 33.22
CA ASN A 103 57.63 18.21 32.49
C ASN A 103 56.11 18.20 32.75
N ASP A 104 55.64 18.92 33.75
CA ASP A 104 54.23 18.84 34.16
C ASP A 104 53.29 19.62 33.22
N ALA A 105 53.79 20.68 32.58
CA ALA A 105 52.97 21.48 31.65
C ALA A 105 52.70 20.75 30.33
N ALA A 106 53.64 19.95 29.82
CA ALA A 106 53.47 19.16 28.62
C ALA A 106 52.56 17.93 28.86
N ALA A 107 52.69 17.28 30.05
CA ALA A 107 51.82 16.18 30.44
C ALA A 107 50.38 16.63 30.71
N ASN A 108 50.19 17.81 31.31
CA ASN A 108 48.84 18.37 31.48
C ASN A 108 48.22 18.80 30.14
N ALA A 109 48.98 19.40 29.23
CA ALA A 109 48.48 19.75 27.89
C ALA A 109 48.09 18.52 27.08
N GLN A 110 48.81 17.40 27.21
CA GLN A 110 48.44 16.13 26.57
C GLN A 110 47.19 15.52 27.22
N ALA A 111 47.05 15.53 28.52
CA ALA A 111 45.86 15.05 29.22
C ALA A 111 44.61 15.87 28.87
N ASP A 112 44.75 17.20 28.73
CA ASP A 112 43.65 18.07 28.28
C ASP A 112 43.26 17.80 26.82
N ALA A 113 44.24 17.52 25.94
CA ALA A 113 43.99 17.15 24.56
C ALA A 113 43.32 15.77 24.44
N ASP A 114 43.74 14.78 25.24
CA ASP A 114 43.14 13.45 25.29
C ASP A 114 41.71 13.50 25.86
N ALA A 115 41.48 14.34 26.88
CA ALA A 115 40.14 14.58 27.43
C ALA A 115 39.20 15.26 26.40
N ALA A 116 39.72 16.24 25.65
CA ALA A 116 38.94 16.88 24.57
C ALA A 116 38.64 15.93 23.43
N ALA A 117 39.59 15.06 23.07
CA ALA A 117 39.39 14.02 22.06
C ALA A 117 38.35 12.96 22.51
N ALA A 118 38.40 12.53 23.78
CA ALA A 118 37.42 11.63 24.37
C ALA A 118 36.02 12.25 24.44
N GLN A 119 35.92 13.52 24.75
CA GLN A 119 34.65 14.24 24.75
C GLN A 119 34.07 14.37 23.32
N ALA A 120 34.90 14.70 22.33
CA ALA A 120 34.49 14.78 20.93
C ALA A 120 34.02 13.41 20.40
N ALA A 121 34.72 12.33 20.80
CA ALA A 121 34.30 10.97 20.44
C ALA A 121 32.95 10.56 21.09
N ALA A 122 32.74 10.96 22.35
CA ALA A 122 31.48 10.73 23.06
C ALA A 122 30.33 11.52 22.44
N GLU A 123 30.56 12.78 22.02
CA GLU A 123 29.56 13.59 21.31
C GLU A 123 29.22 13.00 19.93
N GLN A 124 30.21 12.47 19.22
CA GLN A 124 29.98 11.76 17.93
C GLN A 124 29.20 10.45 18.12
N ALA A 125 29.51 9.66 19.16
CA ALA A 125 28.80 8.45 19.48
C ALA A 125 27.34 8.73 19.85
N ALA A 126 27.08 9.74 20.67
CA ALA A 126 25.72 10.16 21.01
C ALA A 126 24.93 10.66 19.80
N ALA A 127 25.58 11.41 18.90
CA ALA A 127 24.94 11.86 17.64
C ALA A 127 24.63 10.67 16.71
N ALA A 128 25.49 9.66 16.64
CA ALA A 128 25.26 8.46 15.87
C ALA A 128 24.12 7.60 16.45
N GLU A 129 24.03 7.48 17.76
CA GLU A 129 22.95 6.79 18.45
C GLU A 129 21.61 7.49 18.24
N GLU A 130 21.56 8.82 18.34
CA GLU A 130 20.38 9.62 18.06
C GLU A 130 19.94 9.46 16.59
N ALA A 131 20.89 9.47 15.64
CA ALA A 131 20.59 9.25 14.23
C ALA A 131 20.07 7.83 13.95
N ALA A 132 20.63 6.82 14.61
CA ALA A 132 20.14 5.44 14.51
C ALA A 132 18.72 5.28 15.09
N MET A 133 18.45 5.94 16.23
CA MET A 133 17.12 5.94 16.83
C MET A 133 16.11 6.65 15.93
N GLN A 134 16.46 7.79 15.33
CA GLN A 134 15.61 8.49 14.36
C GLN A 134 15.35 7.63 13.11
N ALA A 135 16.37 6.95 12.59
CA ALA A 135 16.21 6.04 11.47
C ALA A 135 15.27 4.86 11.81
N ALA A 136 15.36 4.31 13.04
CA ALA A 136 14.46 3.26 13.49
C ALA A 136 13.00 3.74 13.66
N ILE A 137 12.80 4.97 14.13
CA ILE A 137 11.47 5.60 14.20
C ILE A 137 10.90 5.75 12.79
N ILE A 138 11.68 6.28 11.85
CA ILE A 138 11.28 6.45 10.44
C ILE A 138 10.91 5.11 9.81
N ALA A 139 11.72 4.06 10.03
CA ALA A 139 11.48 2.73 9.49
C ALA A 139 10.18 2.08 9.97
N ASN A 140 9.65 2.47 11.13
CA ASN A 140 8.47 1.87 11.73
C ASN A 140 7.24 2.79 11.76
N THR A 141 7.40 4.05 11.37
CA THR A 141 6.30 5.02 11.39
C THR A 141 5.64 5.14 10.02
N PRO A 142 4.31 5.13 9.94
CA PRO A 142 3.60 5.38 8.68
C PRO A 142 3.91 6.76 8.11
N TYR A 143 4.19 6.82 6.80
CA TYR A 143 4.36 8.09 6.10
C TYR A 143 3.93 8.00 4.64
N LEU A 144 3.63 9.15 4.04
CA LEU A 144 3.41 9.31 2.61
C LEU A 144 4.66 9.92 1.95
N GLN A 145 4.98 9.43 0.76
CA GLN A 145 5.98 10.00 -0.12
C GLN A 145 5.29 10.56 -1.36
N LEU A 146 5.61 11.79 -1.75
CA LEU A 146 4.92 12.55 -2.78
C LEU A 146 5.88 12.95 -3.89
N GLN A 147 5.41 12.87 -5.14
CA GLN A 147 6.09 13.40 -6.32
C GLN A 147 5.05 13.98 -7.29
N VAL A 148 5.43 14.99 -8.06
CA VAL A 148 4.60 15.52 -9.13
C VAL A 148 5.36 15.55 -10.46
N LEU A 149 4.64 15.37 -11.55
CA LEU A 149 5.14 15.49 -12.92
C LEU A 149 5.05 16.95 -13.36
N ARG A 150 6.19 17.58 -13.58
CA ARG A 150 6.28 18.97 -14.03
C ARG A 150 5.74 19.15 -15.46
N PRO A 151 5.47 20.40 -15.89
CA PRO A 151 5.08 20.67 -17.28
C PRO A 151 6.12 20.22 -18.32
N ASP A 152 7.40 20.22 -17.95
CA ASP A 152 8.52 19.76 -18.78
C ASP A 152 8.67 18.24 -18.85
N THR A 153 7.73 17.50 -18.28
CA THR A 153 7.70 16.02 -18.21
C THR A 153 8.76 15.38 -17.31
N THR A 154 9.39 16.14 -16.41
CA THR A 154 10.27 15.59 -15.37
C THR A 154 9.54 15.44 -14.05
N TRP A 155 9.84 14.38 -13.30
CA TRP A 155 9.34 14.22 -11.94
C TRP A 155 10.15 15.07 -10.96
N THR A 156 9.49 15.56 -9.91
CA THR A 156 10.18 16.19 -8.78
C THR A 156 10.97 15.14 -8.00
N ASP A 157 11.94 15.58 -7.20
CA ASP A 157 12.48 14.72 -6.16
C ASP A 157 11.35 14.35 -5.18
N PRO A 158 11.36 13.10 -4.63
CA PRO A 158 10.37 12.69 -3.66
C PRO A 158 10.49 13.48 -2.36
N VAL A 159 9.34 13.91 -1.83
CA VAL A 159 9.25 14.51 -0.50
C VAL A 159 8.44 13.60 0.43
N ILE A 160 8.73 13.59 1.72
CA ILE A 160 8.08 12.73 2.70
C ILE A 160 7.45 13.53 3.85
N GLY A 161 6.44 12.92 4.46
CA GLY A 161 5.72 13.48 5.59
C GLY A 161 5.00 14.76 5.22
N ASP A 162 5.05 15.74 6.12
CA ASP A 162 4.36 17.04 6.01
C ASP A 162 5.12 18.08 5.14
N THR A 163 6.01 17.61 4.28
CA THR A 163 6.80 18.47 3.39
C THR A 163 5.99 18.84 2.16
N THR A 164 6.03 20.12 1.78
CA THR A 164 5.35 20.61 0.57
C THR A 164 6.12 20.21 -0.69
N VAL A 165 5.46 19.56 -1.64
CA VAL A 165 5.98 19.39 -2.98
C VAL A 165 5.62 20.60 -3.83
N VAL A 166 6.59 21.15 -4.58
CA VAL A 166 6.44 22.37 -5.38
C VAL A 166 6.81 22.10 -6.83
N SER A 167 6.00 22.63 -7.74
CA SER A 167 6.28 22.69 -9.18
C SER A 167 5.88 24.06 -9.71
N GLU A 168 6.86 24.92 -9.97
CA GLU A 168 6.61 26.23 -10.54
C GLU A 168 5.86 26.11 -11.88
N GLY A 169 4.80 26.88 -12.05
CA GLY A 169 3.94 26.83 -13.23
C GLY A 169 2.94 25.67 -13.26
N GLY A 170 2.82 24.91 -12.18
CA GLY A 170 1.86 23.81 -12.03
C GLY A 170 2.44 22.43 -12.31
N PHE A 171 1.59 21.40 -12.33
CA PHE A 171 2.00 20.03 -12.61
C PHE A 171 0.92 19.27 -13.39
N ARG A 172 1.31 18.19 -14.07
CA ARG A 172 0.45 17.40 -14.97
C ARG A 172 -0.12 16.14 -14.31
N SER A 173 0.59 15.62 -13.33
CA SER A 173 0.24 14.37 -12.64
C SER A 173 0.91 14.31 -11.27
N LEU A 174 0.45 13.41 -10.43
CA LEU A 174 1.05 13.15 -9.13
C LEU A 174 1.11 11.65 -8.84
N CYS A 175 2.00 11.31 -7.92
CA CYS A 175 2.25 9.97 -7.45
C CYS A 175 2.41 10.01 -5.92
N ILE A 176 1.71 9.12 -5.20
CA ILE A 176 1.75 9.05 -3.73
C ILE A 176 2.02 7.61 -3.31
N TYR A 177 3.10 7.39 -2.57
CA TYR A 177 3.43 6.11 -1.95
C TYR A 177 3.02 6.09 -0.49
N LEU A 178 2.41 5.01 -0.08
CA LEU A 178 2.10 4.71 1.32
C LEU A 178 3.14 3.75 1.88
N ASN A 179 3.81 4.15 2.97
CA ASN A 179 4.92 3.39 3.55
C ASN A 179 4.62 2.99 5.01
N ASN A 180 5.15 1.84 5.42
CA ASN A 180 5.15 1.30 6.78
C ASN A 180 3.77 1.04 7.40
N ILE A 181 2.73 0.92 6.60
CA ILE A 181 1.39 0.56 7.06
C ILE A 181 0.61 -0.18 5.98
N VAL A 182 -0.24 -1.11 6.41
CA VAL A 182 -1.13 -1.87 5.52
C VAL A 182 -2.34 -1.02 5.12
N GLY A 183 -2.73 -1.09 3.86
CA GLY A 183 -3.88 -0.38 3.30
C GLY A 183 -3.56 0.29 1.97
N ASN A 184 -4.44 1.16 1.53
CA ASN A 184 -4.24 1.88 0.27
C ASN A 184 -4.38 3.39 0.48
N VAL A 185 -3.51 4.15 -0.21
CA VAL A 185 -3.75 5.55 -0.52
C VAL A 185 -4.30 5.63 -1.95
N LEU A 186 -5.48 6.23 -2.10
CA LEU A 186 -6.12 6.49 -3.39
C LEU A 186 -6.11 7.99 -3.63
N TYR A 187 -5.85 8.39 -4.86
CA TYR A 187 -5.80 9.80 -5.24
C TYR A 187 -6.16 9.97 -6.71
N ARG A 188 -6.68 11.15 -7.04
CA ARG A 188 -7.02 11.54 -8.41
C ARG A 188 -6.86 13.03 -8.63
N THR A 189 -6.76 13.44 -9.88
CA THR A 189 -6.55 14.82 -10.31
C THR A 189 -7.72 15.31 -11.17
N TYR A 190 -7.99 16.61 -11.11
CA TYR A 190 -8.97 17.29 -11.96
C TYR A 190 -8.29 18.29 -12.87
N THR A 191 -8.76 18.36 -14.11
CA THR A 191 -8.43 19.40 -15.08
C THR A 191 -9.72 19.93 -15.70
N SER A 192 -9.79 21.22 -16.04
CA SER A 192 -11.00 21.79 -16.70
C SER A 192 -11.27 21.17 -18.07
N ALA A 193 -10.23 20.69 -18.76
CA ALA A 193 -10.38 20.08 -20.09
C ALA A 193 -10.97 18.68 -20.07
N HIS A 194 -10.68 17.87 -19.02
CA HIS A 194 -11.00 16.44 -18.99
C HIS A 194 -11.83 16.01 -17.78
N GLY A 195 -12.04 16.89 -16.79
CA GLY A 195 -12.67 16.51 -15.53
C GLY A 195 -11.74 15.72 -14.61
N TRP A 196 -12.31 14.85 -13.78
CA TRP A 196 -11.56 13.98 -12.88
C TRP A 196 -10.90 12.83 -13.64
N SER A 197 -9.63 12.56 -13.31
CA SER A 197 -8.96 11.32 -13.72
C SER A 197 -9.57 10.11 -13.00
N GLU A 198 -9.23 8.92 -13.48
CA GLU A 198 -9.41 7.71 -12.68
C GLU A 198 -8.58 7.76 -11.39
N TRP A 199 -8.98 6.95 -10.39
CA TRP A 199 -8.23 6.83 -9.15
C TRP A 199 -6.91 6.07 -9.38
N ALA A 200 -5.81 6.72 -9.06
CA ALA A 200 -4.50 6.09 -8.90
C ALA A 200 -4.31 5.60 -7.46
N MET A 201 -3.34 4.70 -7.23
CA MET A 201 -3.19 4.03 -5.94
C MET A 201 -1.73 3.63 -5.68
N ASN A 202 -1.27 3.82 -4.44
CA ASN A 202 -0.03 3.23 -3.88
C ASN A 202 1.19 3.32 -4.81
N GLY A 203 1.47 4.49 -5.37
CA GLY A 203 2.63 4.73 -6.23
C GLY A 203 2.33 4.77 -7.71
N ASP A 204 1.13 4.39 -8.16
CA ASP A 204 0.72 4.64 -9.53
C ASP A 204 0.57 6.15 -9.77
N HIS A 205 0.90 6.63 -10.95
CA HIS A 205 0.68 8.04 -11.28
C HIS A 205 -0.76 8.28 -11.77
N THR A 206 -1.30 9.48 -11.50
CA THR A 206 -2.60 9.89 -12.07
C THR A 206 -2.47 10.07 -13.60
N THR A 207 -3.60 10.08 -14.29
CA THR A 207 -3.63 10.22 -15.75
C THR A 207 -2.81 11.43 -16.22
N VAL A 208 -1.91 11.20 -17.16
CA VAL A 208 -1.15 12.23 -17.87
C VAL A 208 -1.82 12.49 -19.22
N TRP A 209 -2.37 13.69 -19.39
CA TRP A 209 -3.07 14.05 -20.63
C TRP A 209 -2.06 14.51 -21.70
N GLU A 210 -2.25 14.05 -22.95
CA GLU A 210 -1.35 14.34 -24.07
C GLU A 210 -1.29 15.84 -24.43
N ASP A 211 -2.40 16.56 -24.23
CA ASP A 211 -2.51 18.01 -24.48
C ASP A 211 -1.76 18.88 -23.46
N GLY A 212 -1.14 18.23 -22.45
CA GLY A 212 -0.38 18.94 -21.41
C GLY A 212 -1.24 19.60 -20.34
N ALA A 213 -2.54 19.23 -20.21
CA ALA A 213 -3.44 19.78 -19.22
C ALA A 213 -2.83 19.72 -17.80
N LEU A 214 -2.93 20.84 -17.07
CA LEU A 214 -2.39 21.01 -15.74
C LEU A 214 -3.47 20.75 -14.67
N VAL A 215 -3.03 20.26 -13.53
CA VAL A 215 -3.91 19.91 -12.41
C VAL A 215 -4.45 21.17 -11.72
N GLU A 216 -5.77 21.22 -11.55
CA GLU A 216 -6.50 22.31 -10.88
C GLU A 216 -6.99 21.88 -9.48
N ALA A 217 -7.28 20.58 -9.30
CA ALA A 217 -7.72 20.04 -8.01
C ALA A 217 -7.27 18.59 -7.81
N ILE A 218 -7.20 18.18 -6.54
CA ILE A 218 -6.89 16.80 -6.12
C ILE A 218 -7.89 16.30 -5.10
N GLN A 219 -8.04 14.98 -5.05
CA GLN A 219 -8.68 14.26 -3.96
C GLN A 219 -7.76 13.14 -3.50
N ILE A 220 -7.62 12.95 -2.18
CA ILE A 220 -6.81 11.90 -1.56
C ILE A 220 -7.64 11.25 -0.46
N ARG A 221 -7.65 9.90 -0.40
CA ARG A 221 -8.32 9.14 0.65
C ARG A 221 -7.62 7.82 0.92
N PHE A 222 -7.91 7.24 2.08
CA PHE A 222 -7.41 5.92 2.45
C PHE A 222 -8.49 4.86 2.42
N THR A 223 -8.06 3.59 2.26
CA THR A 223 -8.88 2.41 2.50
C THR A 223 -8.09 1.35 3.25
N GLY A 224 -8.78 0.44 3.96
CA GLY A 224 -8.17 -0.58 4.76
C GLY A 224 -7.65 -0.09 6.11
N PHE A 225 -6.66 -0.80 6.66
CA PHE A 225 -6.15 -0.52 8.00
C PHE A 225 -5.67 0.92 8.18
N VAL A 226 -4.96 1.49 7.20
CA VAL A 226 -4.55 2.90 7.24
C VAL A 226 -5.75 3.83 7.35
N GLY A 227 -6.83 3.58 6.60
CA GLY A 227 -8.07 4.37 6.67
C GLY A 227 -8.85 4.20 7.98
N ASN A 228 -8.65 3.08 8.70
CA ASN A 228 -9.20 2.88 10.04
C ASN A 228 -8.42 3.62 11.12
N THR A 229 -7.13 3.84 10.89
CA THR A 229 -6.18 4.34 11.90
C THR A 229 -5.89 5.82 11.74
N PHE A 230 -5.83 6.32 10.48
CA PHE A 230 -5.42 7.68 10.17
C PHE A 230 -6.43 8.41 9.30
N ASP A 231 -6.50 9.71 9.51
CA ASP A 231 -7.06 10.69 8.58
C ASP A 231 -5.93 11.26 7.72
N VAL A 232 -6.22 11.51 6.43
CA VAL A 232 -5.33 12.24 5.53
C VAL A 232 -5.85 13.66 5.33
N TYR A 233 -5.03 14.64 5.71
CA TYR A 233 -5.26 16.06 5.44
C TYR A 233 -4.34 16.49 4.31
N TYR A 234 -4.80 17.37 3.44
CA TYR A 234 -4.00 17.93 2.35
C TYR A 234 -4.43 19.35 2.02
N GLN A 235 -3.45 20.15 1.64
CA GLN A 235 -3.58 21.56 1.36
C GLN A 235 -2.82 21.91 0.09
N THR A 236 -3.33 22.84 -0.71
CA THR A 236 -2.71 23.28 -1.95
C THR A 236 -2.52 24.78 -2.01
N THR A 237 -1.50 25.21 -2.77
CA THR A 237 -1.29 26.59 -3.18
C THR A 237 -1.42 26.67 -4.69
N LEU A 238 -2.13 27.68 -5.18
CA LEU A 238 -2.33 27.93 -6.60
C LEU A 238 -1.15 28.72 -7.19
N THR A 239 -1.02 28.75 -8.51
CA THR A 239 0.05 29.47 -9.23
C THR A 239 -0.01 30.99 -9.06
N ASP A 240 -1.13 31.53 -8.60
CA ASP A 240 -1.26 32.95 -8.23
C ASP A 240 -0.82 33.25 -6.78
N GLY A 241 -0.32 32.24 -6.07
CA GLY A 241 0.12 32.32 -4.67
C GLY A 241 -1.01 32.17 -3.65
N THR A 242 -2.25 31.94 -4.07
CA THR A 242 -3.38 31.72 -3.15
C THR A 242 -3.23 30.36 -2.45
N GLU A 243 -3.08 30.35 -1.13
CA GLU A 243 -3.15 29.15 -0.30
C GLU A 243 -4.61 28.86 0.04
N LEU A 244 -5.05 27.63 -0.22
CA LEU A 244 -6.42 27.19 0.06
C LEU A 244 -6.52 26.50 1.43
N ASN A 245 -7.73 26.32 1.92
CA ASN A 245 -8.00 25.60 3.15
C ASN A 245 -7.64 24.11 3.02
N TRP A 246 -7.45 23.46 4.17
CA TRP A 246 -7.23 22.03 4.23
C TRP A 246 -8.46 21.25 3.78
N ALA A 247 -8.23 20.23 2.98
CA ALA A 247 -9.18 19.17 2.65
C ALA A 247 -8.83 17.90 3.43
N ARG A 248 -9.79 16.99 3.61
CA ARG A 248 -9.63 15.75 4.36
C ARG A 248 -10.36 14.59 3.66
N ASN A 249 -9.76 13.39 3.67
CA ASN A 249 -10.43 12.11 3.37
C ASN A 249 -11.34 12.10 2.14
N GLY A 250 -10.84 12.52 0.98
CA GLY A 250 -11.58 12.53 -0.28
C GLY A 250 -12.29 13.85 -0.60
N GLN A 251 -12.23 14.86 0.29
CA GLN A 251 -12.66 16.22 -0.05
C GLN A 251 -11.76 16.81 -1.16
N THR A 252 -12.25 17.78 -1.89
CA THR A 252 -11.49 18.44 -2.95
C THR A 252 -10.57 19.52 -2.40
N ALA A 253 -9.26 19.43 -2.70
CA ALA A 253 -8.32 20.55 -2.56
C ALA A 253 -7.98 21.08 -3.95
N GLY A 254 -8.08 22.39 -4.13
CA GLY A 254 -7.92 23.05 -5.43
C GLY A 254 -9.19 23.74 -5.89
N THR A 255 -9.27 24.05 -7.18
CA THR A 255 -10.42 24.71 -7.81
C THR A 255 -10.89 23.90 -9.00
N MET A 256 -12.19 23.80 -9.20
CA MET A 256 -12.76 23.10 -10.35
C MET A 256 -13.37 24.07 -11.36
N GLY A 257 -13.02 23.91 -12.64
CA GLY A 257 -13.62 24.67 -13.73
C GLY A 257 -13.26 26.17 -13.76
N THR A 258 -12.25 26.59 -13.01
CA THR A 258 -11.82 28.01 -12.96
C THR A 258 -10.55 28.29 -13.77
N GLY A 259 -9.87 27.26 -14.24
CA GLY A 259 -8.58 27.37 -14.92
C GLY A 259 -7.44 27.77 -14.00
N LYS A 260 -7.64 27.79 -12.68
CA LYS A 260 -6.58 28.08 -11.70
C LYS A 260 -5.84 26.81 -11.36
N VAL A 261 -4.57 26.78 -11.72
CA VAL A 261 -3.69 25.61 -11.62
C VAL A 261 -3.04 25.54 -10.23
N MET A 262 -2.90 24.34 -9.72
CA MET A 262 -2.14 24.05 -8.50
C MET A 262 -0.64 24.16 -8.76
N GLN A 263 0.08 24.86 -7.88
CA GLN A 263 1.55 24.98 -7.92
C GLN A 263 2.21 24.04 -6.93
N SER A 264 1.59 23.81 -5.78
CA SER A 264 2.14 22.98 -4.73
C SER A 264 1.03 22.34 -3.91
N PHE A 265 1.37 21.23 -3.24
CA PHE A 265 0.53 20.67 -2.20
C PHE A 265 1.37 19.99 -1.12
N ARG A 266 0.79 19.83 0.05
CA ARG A 266 1.32 19.05 1.16
C ARG A 266 0.26 18.14 1.73
N VAL A 267 0.72 17.06 2.36
CA VAL A 267 -0.16 16.04 2.95
C VAL A 267 0.27 15.79 4.37
N SER A 268 -0.69 15.67 5.29
CA SER A 268 -0.44 15.45 6.71
C SER A 268 -1.26 14.26 7.21
N LEU A 269 -0.62 13.33 7.95
CA LEU A 269 -1.25 12.16 8.55
C LEU A 269 -1.57 12.41 10.01
N TRP A 270 -2.83 12.18 10.39
CA TRP A 270 -3.29 12.31 11.77
C TRP A 270 -4.04 11.05 12.19
N GLY A 271 -3.67 10.50 13.35
CA GLY A 271 -4.41 9.40 13.95
C GLY A 271 -5.86 9.82 14.26
N LYS A 272 -6.80 8.91 14.07
CA LYS A 272 -8.21 9.15 14.38
C LYS A 272 -8.47 9.42 15.87
N ASN A 273 -7.52 9.04 16.75
CA ASN A 273 -7.50 9.40 18.16
C ASN A 273 -7.04 10.84 18.45
N GLY A 274 -6.70 11.62 17.43
CA GLY A 274 -6.20 12.99 17.53
C GLY A 274 -4.70 13.11 17.79
N GLU A 275 -3.94 12.01 17.73
CA GLU A 275 -2.49 12.01 17.82
C GLU A 275 -1.85 12.18 16.45
N ALA A 276 -0.84 13.04 16.34
CA ALA A 276 -0.06 13.21 15.12
C ALA A 276 0.72 11.93 14.80
N ALA A 277 0.79 11.53 13.53
CA ALA A 277 1.86 10.67 13.10
C ALA A 277 3.20 11.39 13.31
N SER A 278 4.28 10.66 13.60
CA SER A 278 5.56 11.25 14.08
C SER A 278 6.23 12.24 13.09
N TYR A 279 5.71 12.36 11.88
CA TYR A 279 6.16 13.35 10.89
C TYR A 279 5.34 14.63 10.85
N ASN A 280 4.22 14.70 11.55
CA ASN A 280 3.37 15.88 11.54
C ASN A 280 3.88 16.88 12.58
N MET A 281 4.19 18.06 12.11
CA MET A 281 4.71 19.15 12.95
C MET A 281 3.58 20.00 13.55
N ASP A 282 2.51 20.22 12.76
CA ASP A 282 1.40 21.07 13.16
C ASP A 282 0.06 20.41 12.77
N LYS A 283 -0.93 20.47 13.67
CA LYS A 283 -2.27 20.00 13.37
C LYS A 283 -2.93 20.93 12.34
N PRO A 284 -3.44 20.39 11.21
CA PRO A 284 -4.18 21.19 10.26
C PRO A 284 -5.40 21.84 10.91
N LEU A 285 -5.69 23.07 10.53
CA LEU A 285 -6.97 23.70 10.88
C LEU A 285 -8.10 22.91 10.21
N GLU A 286 -9.10 22.50 10.99
CA GLU A 286 -10.32 21.89 10.47
C GLU A 286 -11.17 22.99 9.81
N ALA A 287 -10.83 23.35 8.59
CA ALA A 287 -11.68 24.18 7.75
C ALA A 287 -12.35 23.27 6.73
N ALA A 288 -13.67 23.35 6.62
CA ALA A 288 -14.41 22.65 5.57
C ALA A 288 -13.87 23.08 4.21
N ALA A 289 -13.53 22.11 3.35
CA ALA A 289 -13.22 22.40 1.96
C ALA A 289 -14.47 23.07 1.32
N PRO A 290 -14.30 24.07 0.44
CA PRO A 290 -15.43 24.76 -0.18
C PRO A 290 -16.28 23.82 -1.05
N ASP A 291 -15.67 22.75 -1.58
CA ASP A 291 -16.36 21.73 -2.38
C ASP A 291 -16.26 20.37 -1.68
N GLY A 292 -17.35 19.61 -1.68
CA GLY A 292 -17.34 18.24 -1.16
C GLY A 292 -18.60 17.87 -0.38
N ILE A 293 -18.55 16.69 0.18
CA ILE A 293 -19.64 16.13 0.99
C ILE A 293 -19.61 16.78 2.37
N GLN A 294 -20.80 17.22 2.81
CA GLN A 294 -21.02 17.77 4.13
C GLN A 294 -22.21 17.08 4.79
N THR A 295 -22.25 17.13 6.11
CA THR A 295 -23.42 16.72 6.88
C THR A 295 -24.04 17.99 7.47
N ILE A 296 -25.25 18.35 6.98
CA ILE A 296 -26.00 19.51 7.43
C ILE A 296 -27.28 19.00 8.09
N ASP A 297 -27.49 19.33 9.35
CA ASP A 297 -28.64 18.87 10.15
C ASP A 297 -28.84 17.34 10.12
N GLY A 298 -27.74 16.58 10.09
CA GLY A 298 -27.75 15.13 10.03
C GLY A 298 -27.96 14.53 8.63
N ALA A 299 -28.21 15.35 7.61
CA ALA A 299 -28.35 14.90 6.23
C ALA A 299 -27.02 15.07 5.46
N VAL A 300 -26.64 14.06 4.67
CA VAL A 300 -25.50 14.12 3.76
C VAL A 300 -25.90 14.93 2.53
N VAL A 301 -25.11 15.93 2.17
CA VAL A 301 -25.30 16.76 0.98
C VAL A 301 -23.95 17.02 0.31
N TYR A 302 -23.95 17.31 -0.99
CA TYR A 302 -22.76 17.81 -1.66
C TYR A 302 -22.81 19.35 -1.68
N SER A 303 -21.76 19.99 -1.12
CA SER A 303 -21.60 21.44 -1.21
C SER A 303 -20.69 21.76 -2.39
N SER A 304 -21.17 22.54 -3.33
CA SER A 304 -20.39 23.05 -4.45
C SER A 304 -20.05 24.53 -4.20
N GLY A 305 -18.76 24.82 -4.07
CA GLY A 305 -18.27 26.20 -3.89
C GLY A 305 -18.56 27.11 -5.10
N THR A 306 -18.86 26.51 -6.25
CA THR A 306 -19.22 27.25 -7.48
C THR A 306 -20.71 27.56 -7.60
N GLY A 307 -21.56 26.99 -6.72
CA GLY A 307 -23.00 27.07 -6.82
C GLY A 307 -23.62 26.24 -7.96
N VAL A 308 -22.82 25.51 -8.73
CA VAL A 308 -23.31 24.57 -9.76
C VAL A 308 -23.71 23.27 -9.10
N PRO A 309 -24.92 22.75 -9.31
CA PRO A 309 -25.33 21.48 -8.75
C PRO A 309 -24.44 20.33 -9.20
N PHE A 310 -23.95 19.53 -8.25
CA PHE A 310 -23.12 18.36 -8.52
C PHE A 310 -23.97 17.12 -8.78
N THR A 311 -23.64 16.39 -9.85
CA THR A 311 -24.15 15.05 -10.12
C THR A 311 -22.98 14.12 -10.38
N GLY A 312 -22.88 13.02 -9.63
CA GLY A 312 -21.77 12.09 -9.74
C GLY A 312 -21.40 11.40 -8.43
N TRP A 313 -20.34 10.62 -8.47
CA TRP A 313 -19.80 9.91 -7.32
C TRP A 313 -19.03 10.85 -6.39
N GLY A 314 -19.29 10.76 -5.08
CA GLY A 314 -18.57 11.45 -4.04
C GLY A 314 -18.20 10.51 -2.88
N TRP A 315 -17.15 10.87 -2.15
CA TRP A 315 -16.64 10.12 -1.00
C TRP A 315 -16.58 10.99 0.24
N ASN A 316 -17.03 10.43 1.37
CA ASN A 316 -16.84 10.99 2.69
C ASN A 316 -16.12 9.95 3.53
N ASP A 317 -14.82 10.16 3.77
CA ASP A 317 -13.93 9.16 4.35
C ASP A 317 -13.95 7.86 3.52
N ARG A 318 -14.51 6.79 4.05
CA ARG A 318 -14.63 5.47 3.41
C ARG A 318 -15.97 5.24 2.74
N ASP A 319 -16.92 6.12 3.00
CA ASP A 319 -18.29 6.01 2.51
C ASP A 319 -18.43 6.64 1.14
N ARG A 320 -19.09 5.93 0.23
CA ARG A 320 -19.29 6.35 -1.15
C ARG A 320 -20.77 6.62 -1.41
N TYR A 321 -21.02 7.73 -2.09
CA TYR A 321 -22.36 8.24 -2.41
C TYR A 321 -22.45 8.55 -3.90
N TYR A 322 -23.66 8.54 -4.44
CA TYR A 322 -23.93 9.11 -5.76
C TYR A 322 -24.94 10.25 -5.60
N PHE A 323 -24.59 11.41 -6.10
CA PHE A 323 -25.40 12.61 -5.99
C PHE A 323 -26.12 12.90 -7.30
N VAL A 324 -27.34 13.43 -7.19
CA VAL A 324 -28.07 14.07 -8.29
C VAL A 324 -28.49 15.44 -7.80
N ASN A 325 -27.97 16.49 -8.42
CA ASN A 325 -28.23 17.87 -8.03
C ASN A 325 -27.94 18.13 -6.54
N ASN A 326 -26.76 17.74 -6.07
CA ASN A 326 -26.28 17.85 -4.69
C ASN A 326 -26.96 16.92 -3.66
N VAL A 327 -27.97 16.17 -4.03
CA VAL A 327 -28.71 15.28 -3.13
C VAL A 327 -28.26 13.82 -3.35
N PRO A 328 -27.89 13.07 -2.30
CA PRO A 328 -27.53 11.68 -2.46
C PRO A 328 -28.75 10.84 -2.85
N VAL A 329 -28.56 9.89 -3.77
CA VAL A 329 -29.61 8.95 -4.14
C VAL A 329 -29.75 7.85 -3.08
N THR A 330 -30.94 7.23 -3.00
CA THR A 330 -31.24 6.10 -2.12
C THR A 330 -31.88 4.94 -2.89
N GLY A 331 -31.92 3.76 -2.30
CA GLY A 331 -32.53 2.58 -2.91
C GLY A 331 -31.75 2.07 -4.14
N TRP A 332 -32.46 1.36 -5.03
CA TRP A 332 -31.85 0.79 -6.24
C TRP A 332 -31.68 1.86 -7.32
N GLN A 333 -30.45 1.95 -7.87
CA GLN A 333 -30.08 2.90 -8.91
C GLN A 333 -29.28 2.23 -10.01
N TYR A 334 -29.51 2.61 -11.27
CA TYR A 334 -28.71 2.22 -12.42
C TYR A 334 -27.70 3.32 -12.73
N ILE A 335 -26.41 3.04 -12.54
CA ILE A 335 -25.33 4.02 -12.72
C ILE A 335 -24.18 3.32 -13.43
N ASP A 336 -23.64 3.93 -14.49
CA ASP A 336 -22.47 3.45 -15.23
C ASP A 336 -22.57 1.97 -15.68
N GLY A 337 -23.77 1.52 -16.05
CA GLY A 337 -24.01 0.14 -16.53
C GLY A 337 -24.16 -0.91 -15.43
N TYR A 338 -24.15 -0.53 -14.17
CA TYR A 338 -24.39 -1.40 -13.01
C TYR A 338 -25.65 -0.98 -12.27
N LYS A 339 -26.19 -1.92 -11.48
CA LYS A 339 -27.32 -1.67 -10.58
C LYS A 339 -26.83 -1.72 -9.13
N TYR A 340 -26.80 -0.57 -8.47
CA TYR A 340 -26.36 -0.38 -7.10
C TYR A 340 -27.54 -0.25 -6.15
N TYR A 341 -27.30 -0.53 -4.88
CA TYR A 341 -28.21 -0.21 -3.80
C TYR A 341 -27.57 0.80 -2.84
N PHE A 342 -28.32 1.84 -2.51
CA PHE A 342 -27.93 2.87 -1.54
C PHE A 342 -28.86 2.76 -0.32
N ASP A 343 -28.31 2.85 0.87
CA ASP A 343 -29.09 2.83 2.12
C ASP A 343 -29.90 4.13 2.31
N GLU A 344 -30.59 4.23 3.42
CA GLU A 344 -31.43 5.39 3.74
C GLU A 344 -30.64 6.70 3.92
N THR A 345 -29.34 6.60 4.19
CA THR A 345 -28.41 7.74 4.30
C THR A 345 -27.81 8.15 2.96
N GLY A 346 -28.07 7.39 1.89
CA GLY A 346 -27.48 7.55 0.56
C GLY A 346 -26.12 6.92 0.39
N LYS A 347 -25.64 6.15 1.35
CA LYS A 347 -24.38 5.41 1.25
C LYS A 347 -24.54 4.16 0.39
N VAL A 348 -23.60 3.89 -0.53
CA VAL A 348 -23.60 2.66 -1.33
C VAL A 348 -23.36 1.44 -0.43
N VAL A 349 -24.19 0.42 -0.59
CA VAL A 349 -24.04 -0.87 0.07
C VAL A 349 -23.17 -1.78 -0.79
N THR A 350 -22.01 -2.18 -0.31
CA THR A 350 -20.99 -2.93 -1.07
C THR A 350 -21.06 -4.45 -0.84
N ASP A 351 -21.80 -4.89 0.16
CA ASP A 351 -22.18 -6.30 0.38
C ASP A 351 -23.70 -6.40 0.35
N LEU A 352 -24.24 -6.90 -0.75
CA LEU A 352 -25.67 -7.04 -0.97
C LEU A 352 -26.22 -8.40 -0.51
N GLU A 353 -25.38 -9.33 -0.04
CA GLU A 353 -25.81 -10.65 0.40
C GLU A 353 -26.88 -10.60 1.51
N PRO A 354 -26.76 -9.75 2.56
CA PRO A 354 -27.81 -9.62 3.57
C PRO A 354 -29.15 -9.13 3.02
N LEU A 355 -29.13 -8.39 1.90
CA LEU A 355 -30.33 -7.78 1.30
C LEU A 355 -31.03 -8.72 0.30
N ILE A 356 -30.27 -9.40 -0.56
CA ILE A 356 -30.83 -10.21 -1.68
C ILE A 356 -30.45 -11.70 -1.61
N GLY A 357 -29.67 -12.11 -0.62
CA GLY A 357 -29.12 -13.46 -0.48
C GLY A 357 -28.00 -13.78 -1.46
N ALA A 358 -27.37 -14.93 -1.27
CA ALA A 358 -26.31 -15.46 -2.13
C ALA A 358 -26.85 -16.56 -3.05
N ASN A 359 -27.85 -16.22 -3.86
CA ASN A 359 -28.48 -17.16 -4.79
C ASN A 359 -27.94 -16.94 -6.22
N GLY A 360 -27.27 -17.98 -6.77
CA GLY A 360 -26.77 -17.95 -8.16
C GLY A 360 -27.91 -18.01 -9.21
N PRO A 361 -27.58 -17.92 -10.50
CA PRO A 361 -26.24 -18.05 -11.06
C PRO A 361 -25.37 -16.81 -10.83
N PHE A 362 -24.05 -17.01 -10.77
CA PHE A 362 -23.06 -15.96 -10.58
C PHE A 362 -22.16 -15.79 -11.82
N LEU A 363 -21.66 -14.56 -11.99
CA LEU A 363 -20.50 -14.22 -12.82
C LEU A 363 -19.40 -13.71 -11.89
N ILE A 364 -18.21 -14.29 -11.96
CA ILE A 364 -17.02 -13.82 -11.25
C ILE A 364 -16.17 -13.01 -12.24
N ARG A 365 -15.83 -11.76 -11.89
CA ARG A 365 -14.92 -10.92 -12.68
C ARG A 365 -13.70 -10.58 -11.85
N ILE A 366 -12.51 -10.90 -12.37
CA ILE A 366 -11.22 -10.71 -11.70
C ILE A 366 -10.44 -9.66 -12.45
N ASN A 367 -10.25 -8.51 -11.83
CA ASN A 367 -9.35 -7.48 -12.33
C ASN A 367 -7.93 -7.81 -11.88
N LYS A 368 -7.12 -8.34 -12.81
CA LYS A 368 -5.74 -8.75 -12.53
C LYS A 368 -4.85 -7.55 -12.15
N GLN A 369 -5.01 -6.42 -12.81
CA GLN A 369 -4.22 -5.21 -12.56
C GLN A 369 -4.47 -4.65 -11.15
N MET A 370 -5.75 -4.60 -10.73
CA MET A 370 -6.13 -4.03 -9.44
C MET A 370 -6.21 -5.06 -8.31
N ASN A 371 -5.96 -6.35 -8.60
CA ASN A 371 -6.07 -7.43 -7.61
C ASN A 371 -7.43 -7.42 -6.88
N THR A 372 -8.52 -7.28 -7.65
CA THR A 372 -9.90 -7.29 -7.14
C THR A 372 -10.72 -8.35 -7.85
N THR A 373 -11.66 -8.93 -7.12
CA THR A 373 -12.64 -9.88 -7.65
C THR A 373 -14.02 -9.43 -7.27
N THR A 374 -14.89 -9.17 -8.24
CA THR A 374 -16.30 -8.86 -7.99
C THR A 374 -17.18 -10.00 -8.45
N VAL A 375 -18.12 -10.42 -7.61
CA VAL A 375 -19.15 -11.40 -7.92
C VAL A 375 -20.44 -10.68 -8.25
N TYR A 376 -21.04 -11.05 -9.38
CA TYR A 376 -22.27 -10.44 -9.88
C TYR A 376 -23.41 -11.44 -9.88
N VAL A 377 -24.61 -10.93 -9.59
CA VAL A 377 -25.90 -11.64 -9.83
C VAL A 377 -26.65 -11.00 -10.98
N GLN A 378 -27.60 -11.74 -11.52
CA GLN A 378 -28.36 -11.36 -12.69
C GLN A 378 -29.51 -10.40 -12.34
N ASP A 379 -29.69 -9.34 -13.11
CA ASP A 379 -30.85 -8.45 -13.06
C ASP A 379 -31.83 -8.80 -14.20
N GLY A 380 -32.45 -9.95 -14.11
CA GLY A 380 -33.39 -10.42 -15.15
C GLY A 380 -32.75 -10.43 -16.53
N GLY A 381 -33.39 -9.81 -17.50
CA GLY A 381 -32.93 -9.69 -18.90
C GLY A 381 -31.74 -8.72 -19.09
N ASN A 382 -31.38 -7.92 -18.07
CA ASN A 382 -30.28 -6.98 -18.15
C ASN A 382 -28.91 -7.64 -17.96
N GLY A 383 -28.86 -8.95 -17.60
CA GLY A 383 -27.64 -9.69 -17.43
C GLY A 383 -27.01 -9.51 -16.02
N PHE A 384 -25.71 -9.81 -15.91
CA PHE A 384 -24.96 -9.78 -14.64
C PHE A 384 -24.47 -8.37 -14.34
N ILE A 385 -25.36 -7.49 -13.89
CA ILE A 385 -25.06 -6.08 -13.61
C ILE A 385 -25.23 -5.66 -12.14
N ILE A 386 -25.69 -6.58 -11.27
CA ILE A 386 -25.75 -6.31 -9.82
C ILE A 386 -24.46 -6.81 -9.20
N PRO A 387 -23.54 -5.93 -8.76
CA PRO A 387 -22.35 -6.35 -8.04
C PRO A 387 -22.74 -6.77 -6.62
N LEU A 388 -22.72 -8.07 -6.34
CA LEU A 388 -23.14 -8.63 -5.06
C LEU A 388 -22.16 -8.28 -3.96
N LYS A 389 -20.87 -8.53 -4.20
CA LYS A 389 -19.75 -8.19 -3.30
C LYS A 389 -18.42 -8.21 -4.04
N THR A 390 -17.43 -7.55 -3.46
CA THR A 390 -16.06 -7.48 -4.00
C THR A 390 -15.06 -7.98 -2.97
N PHE A 391 -14.11 -8.79 -3.42
CA PHE A 391 -13.03 -9.37 -2.63
C PHE A 391 -11.69 -8.79 -3.02
N LEU A 392 -10.80 -8.59 -2.05
CA LEU A 392 -9.40 -8.37 -2.30
C LEU A 392 -8.76 -9.71 -2.71
N CYS A 393 -7.94 -9.69 -3.75
CA CYS A 393 -7.21 -10.89 -4.14
C CYS A 393 -5.73 -10.57 -4.44
N SER A 394 -4.90 -11.61 -4.55
CA SER A 394 -3.56 -11.51 -5.12
C SER A 394 -3.48 -12.39 -6.33
N THR A 395 -3.29 -11.79 -7.49
CA THR A 395 -3.08 -12.50 -8.76
C THR A 395 -1.61 -12.89 -8.94
N GLY A 396 -1.25 -13.51 -10.05
CA GLY A 396 0.10 -13.86 -10.42
C GLY A 396 0.48 -13.33 -11.78
N GLU A 397 1.77 -13.35 -12.09
CA GLU A 397 2.29 -12.90 -13.38
C GLU A 397 1.67 -13.68 -14.54
N ASP A 398 1.54 -15.01 -14.40
CA ASP A 398 0.95 -15.89 -15.41
C ASP A 398 -0.57 -16.06 -15.28
N THR A 399 -1.26 -15.29 -14.43
CA THR A 399 -2.73 -15.30 -14.39
C THR A 399 -3.27 -14.95 -15.78
N PRO A 400 -3.95 -15.89 -16.49
CA PRO A 400 -4.35 -15.67 -17.87
C PRO A 400 -5.56 -14.72 -17.94
N LEU A 401 -5.55 -13.83 -18.94
CA LEU A 401 -6.72 -13.04 -19.29
C LEU A 401 -7.70 -13.88 -20.12
N GLY A 402 -8.98 -13.61 -19.99
CA GLY A 402 -10.03 -14.29 -20.78
C GLY A 402 -11.20 -14.79 -19.96
N THR A 403 -12.04 -15.61 -20.58
CA THR A 403 -13.26 -16.18 -19.99
C THR A 403 -13.10 -17.68 -19.78
N PHE A 404 -13.35 -18.13 -18.55
CA PHE A 404 -13.17 -19.50 -18.11
C PHE A 404 -14.44 -20.03 -17.43
N LYS A 405 -14.46 -21.35 -17.16
CA LYS A 405 -15.49 -21.99 -16.34
C LYS A 405 -14.83 -22.88 -15.30
N THR A 406 -15.35 -22.86 -14.08
CA THR A 406 -14.81 -23.61 -12.95
C THR A 406 -15.13 -25.11 -13.06
N PRO A 407 -14.14 -26.02 -13.30
CA PRO A 407 -14.42 -27.44 -13.51
C PRO A 407 -14.33 -28.27 -12.23
N GLU A 408 -13.58 -27.84 -11.22
CA GLU A 408 -13.22 -28.64 -10.05
C GLU A 408 -13.06 -27.80 -8.79
N LYS A 409 -13.25 -28.44 -7.62
CA LYS A 409 -13.07 -27.86 -6.29
C LYS A 409 -12.30 -28.80 -5.36
N TYR A 410 -11.50 -28.23 -4.45
CA TYR A 410 -10.70 -28.98 -3.48
C TYR A 410 -10.81 -28.33 -2.09
N ARG A 411 -11.18 -29.09 -1.06
CA ARG A 411 -11.23 -28.55 0.31
C ARG A 411 -9.84 -28.14 0.79
N TRP A 412 -8.85 -29.01 0.58
CA TRP A 412 -7.42 -28.79 0.75
C TRP A 412 -6.68 -29.21 -0.50
N ARG A 413 -5.66 -28.42 -0.88
CA ARG A 413 -4.83 -28.73 -2.04
C ARG A 413 -3.35 -28.55 -1.71
N LEU A 414 -2.54 -29.57 -1.91
CA LEU A 414 -1.07 -29.47 -1.95
C LEU A 414 -0.67 -28.77 -3.27
N MET A 415 0.06 -27.69 -3.14
CA MET A 415 0.58 -26.91 -4.25
C MET A 415 1.95 -27.46 -4.70
N ASN A 416 2.37 -27.19 -5.94
CA ASN A 416 3.66 -27.63 -6.46
C ASN A 416 4.85 -27.10 -5.65
N SER A 417 4.70 -26.00 -4.94
CA SER A 417 5.68 -25.42 -4.03
C SER A 417 5.76 -26.11 -2.65
N GLY A 418 5.04 -27.21 -2.43
CA GLY A 418 5.06 -27.97 -1.19
C GLY A 418 4.23 -27.38 -0.05
N VAL A 419 3.49 -26.28 -0.29
CA VAL A 419 2.58 -25.65 0.68
C VAL A 419 1.14 -26.05 0.40
N TYR A 420 0.26 -25.75 1.35
CA TYR A 420 -1.17 -26.08 1.23
C TYR A 420 -2.02 -24.79 1.09
N THR A 421 -3.17 -24.99 0.48
CA THR A 421 -4.24 -23.99 0.42
C THR A 421 -5.59 -24.68 0.59
N GLN A 422 -6.60 -23.94 1.02
CA GLN A 422 -7.94 -24.48 1.24
C GLN A 422 -8.98 -23.79 0.35
N TYR A 423 -10.17 -24.40 0.26
CA TYR A 423 -11.31 -23.90 -0.52
C TYR A 423 -10.92 -23.54 -1.98
N ALA A 424 -10.10 -24.39 -2.60
CA ALA A 424 -9.58 -24.12 -3.92
C ALA A 424 -10.59 -24.48 -5.01
N THR A 425 -10.79 -23.57 -5.98
CA THR A 425 -11.63 -23.75 -7.16
C THR A 425 -10.76 -23.56 -8.41
N ARG A 426 -10.76 -24.53 -9.33
CA ARG A 426 -9.96 -24.44 -10.56
C ARG A 426 -10.51 -23.37 -11.50
N LEU A 427 -9.62 -22.53 -12.05
CA LEU A 427 -9.97 -21.40 -12.91
C LEU A 427 -10.57 -21.87 -14.27
N GLY A 428 -10.06 -22.94 -14.84
CA GLY A 428 -10.51 -23.45 -16.15
C GLY A 428 -10.02 -24.86 -16.44
N SER A 429 -10.67 -25.55 -17.35
CA SER A 429 -10.26 -26.88 -17.80
C SER A 429 -8.89 -26.82 -18.47
N GLY A 430 -7.98 -27.73 -18.11
CA GLY A 430 -6.60 -27.77 -18.63
C GLY A 430 -5.65 -26.72 -18.03
N LEU A 431 -6.12 -25.84 -17.15
CA LEU A 431 -5.27 -24.87 -16.46
C LEU A 431 -4.82 -25.41 -15.10
N SER A 432 -3.59 -25.07 -14.70
CA SER A 432 -3.06 -25.38 -13.36
C SER A 432 -3.48 -24.36 -12.30
N PHE A 433 -4.07 -23.25 -12.69
CA PHE A 433 -4.37 -22.12 -11.81
C PHE A 433 -5.67 -22.31 -11.04
N LEU A 434 -5.66 -21.82 -9.81
CA LEU A 434 -6.75 -21.94 -8.85
C LEU A 434 -7.13 -20.57 -8.29
N LEU A 435 -8.40 -20.40 -7.95
CA LEU A 435 -8.91 -19.44 -6.98
C LEU A 435 -8.83 -20.14 -5.63
N HIS A 436 -8.09 -19.62 -4.64
CA HIS A 436 -7.85 -20.35 -3.40
C HIS A 436 -7.48 -19.43 -2.24
N SER A 437 -7.49 -19.95 -1.02
CA SER A 437 -7.07 -19.22 0.17
C SER A 437 -5.58 -18.83 0.14
N ILE A 438 -5.20 -17.94 1.02
CA ILE A 438 -3.81 -17.73 1.44
C ILE A 438 -3.15 -19.07 1.86
N ILE A 439 -1.85 -19.04 2.18
CA ILE A 439 -0.96 -20.22 2.20
C ILE A 439 -0.79 -20.78 3.61
N TYR A 440 -0.76 -22.12 3.70
CA TYR A 440 -0.57 -22.92 4.91
C TYR A 440 0.60 -23.90 4.75
N ASP A 441 1.30 -24.22 5.84
CA ASP A 441 2.38 -25.22 5.84
C ASP A 441 1.86 -26.67 5.79
N SER A 442 0.62 -26.90 6.29
CA SER A 442 -0.04 -28.20 6.28
C SER A 442 -1.55 -28.02 6.10
N PRO A 443 -2.32 -29.11 5.84
CA PRO A 443 -3.78 -29.01 5.73
C PRO A 443 -4.45 -28.84 7.11
N ASN A 444 -4.00 -27.81 7.84
CA ASN A 444 -4.46 -27.43 9.17
C ASN A 444 -4.62 -25.90 9.22
N VAL A 445 -5.78 -25.44 9.70
CA VAL A 445 -6.14 -24.00 9.77
C VAL A 445 -5.22 -23.19 10.69
N ASN A 446 -4.45 -23.84 11.57
CA ASN A 446 -3.52 -23.23 12.51
C ASN A 446 -2.06 -23.20 12.01
N THR A 447 -1.82 -23.41 10.72
CA THR A 447 -0.48 -23.38 10.08
C THR A 447 -0.40 -22.35 8.98
N LEU A 448 -1.18 -21.28 9.07
CA LEU A 448 -1.14 -20.15 8.17
C LEU A 448 0.24 -19.49 8.17
N LYS A 449 0.68 -19.05 7.00
CA LYS A 449 1.81 -18.12 6.83
C LYS A 449 1.30 -16.69 6.92
N PRO A 450 1.51 -15.96 8.05
CA PRO A 450 0.89 -14.66 8.32
C PRO A 450 1.18 -13.61 7.24
N GLU A 451 2.37 -13.63 6.67
CA GLU A 451 2.77 -12.71 5.61
C GLU A 451 1.90 -12.85 4.35
N THR A 452 1.30 -14.03 4.10
CA THR A 452 0.44 -14.23 2.94
C THR A 452 -0.94 -13.59 3.12
N TYR A 453 -1.38 -13.39 4.36
CA TYR A 453 -2.56 -12.61 4.71
C TYR A 453 -2.28 -11.11 4.61
N ASN A 454 -1.24 -10.63 5.30
CA ASN A 454 -0.94 -9.20 5.41
C ASN A 454 -0.58 -8.55 4.07
N PHE A 455 0.00 -9.31 3.16
CA PHE A 455 0.34 -8.84 1.80
C PHE A 455 -0.67 -9.24 0.73
N LEU A 456 -1.90 -9.61 1.12
CA LEU A 456 -2.96 -9.81 0.13
C LEU A 456 -3.26 -8.48 -0.58
N GLY A 457 -3.47 -8.55 -1.90
CA GLY A 457 -3.72 -7.37 -2.73
C GLY A 457 -2.56 -6.96 -3.62
N VAL A 458 -1.42 -7.65 -3.58
CA VAL A 458 -0.30 -7.45 -4.50
C VAL A 458 -0.05 -8.72 -5.31
N VAL A 459 0.57 -8.59 -6.49
CA VAL A 459 0.95 -9.73 -7.34
C VAL A 459 2.03 -10.55 -6.61
N ARG A 460 1.73 -11.79 -6.22
CA ARG A 460 2.62 -12.66 -5.42
C ARG A 460 2.51 -14.15 -5.73
N SER A 461 1.95 -14.54 -6.85
CA SER A 461 1.88 -15.94 -7.26
C SER A 461 2.42 -16.13 -8.66
N ALA A 462 2.69 -17.37 -9.07
CA ALA A 462 3.00 -17.65 -10.47
C ALA A 462 1.78 -17.43 -11.38
N GLY A 463 0.55 -17.67 -10.89
CA GLY A 463 -0.66 -17.46 -11.70
C GLY A 463 -1.97 -17.79 -10.98
N CYS A 464 -1.91 -18.38 -9.78
CA CYS A 464 -3.09 -18.59 -8.95
C CYS A 464 -3.62 -17.28 -8.39
N ILE A 465 -4.90 -17.25 -8.05
CA ILE A 465 -5.57 -16.10 -7.45
C ILE A 465 -5.83 -16.41 -5.98
N ARG A 466 -5.18 -15.67 -5.09
CA ARG A 466 -5.25 -15.85 -3.63
C ARG A 466 -6.25 -14.92 -3.01
N TYR A 467 -6.98 -15.41 -2.02
CA TYR A 467 -7.97 -14.68 -1.23
C TYR A 467 -7.73 -14.92 0.27
N THR A 468 -8.43 -14.20 1.13
CA THR A 468 -8.62 -14.65 2.52
C THR A 468 -9.31 -16.01 2.52
N SER A 469 -9.21 -16.75 3.61
CA SER A 469 -9.90 -18.04 3.69
C SER A 469 -11.41 -17.90 3.70
N GLY A 470 -11.93 -16.82 4.29
CA GLY A 470 -13.36 -16.51 4.27
C GLY A 470 -13.89 -16.26 2.86
N ASP A 471 -13.19 -15.41 2.08
CA ASP A 471 -13.59 -15.08 0.70
C ASP A 471 -13.46 -16.29 -0.23
N SER A 472 -12.36 -17.04 -0.08
CA SER A 472 -12.17 -18.28 -0.83
C SER A 472 -13.26 -19.32 -0.51
N LYS A 473 -13.62 -19.43 0.78
CA LYS A 473 -14.73 -20.29 1.23
C LYS A 473 -16.05 -19.84 0.66
N TRP A 474 -16.33 -18.55 0.63
CA TRP A 474 -17.55 -18.01 0.04
C TRP A 474 -17.68 -18.41 -1.45
N ILE A 475 -16.62 -18.21 -2.26
CA ILE A 475 -16.58 -18.64 -3.65
C ILE A 475 -16.79 -20.17 -3.77
N PHE A 476 -16.11 -20.92 -2.91
CA PHE A 476 -16.18 -22.38 -2.90
C PHE A 476 -17.59 -22.88 -2.61
N ASP A 477 -18.29 -22.31 -1.64
CA ASP A 477 -19.60 -22.77 -1.22
C ASP A 477 -20.71 -22.32 -2.16
N HIS A 478 -20.69 -21.07 -2.65
CA HIS A 478 -21.81 -20.46 -3.38
C HIS A 478 -21.68 -20.55 -4.90
N CYS A 479 -20.47 -20.50 -5.46
CA CYS A 479 -20.29 -20.56 -6.90
C CYS A 479 -20.24 -22.02 -7.37
N ALA A 480 -21.28 -22.51 -8.03
CA ALA A 480 -21.35 -23.88 -8.53
C ALA A 480 -20.22 -24.19 -9.55
N LEU A 481 -19.94 -25.48 -9.78
CA LEU A 481 -19.10 -25.89 -10.91
C LEU A 481 -19.75 -25.42 -12.23
N GLY A 482 -18.91 -24.97 -13.16
CA GLY A 482 -19.37 -24.35 -14.40
C GLY A 482 -19.63 -22.85 -14.30
N THR A 483 -19.44 -22.22 -13.11
CA THR A 483 -19.52 -20.76 -12.96
C THR A 483 -18.53 -20.09 -13.91
N THR A 484 -18.99 -19.04 -14.61
CA THR A 484 -18.16 -18.25 -15.51
C THR A 484 -17.25 -17.33 -14.70
N VAL A 485 -15.97 -17.31 -15.07
CA VAL A 485 -14.93 -16.43 -14.52
C VAL A 485 -14.32 -15.64 -15.66
N GLU A 486 -14.39 -14.32 -15.59
CA GLU A 486 -13.74 -13.40 -16.53
C GLU A 486 -12.53 -12.77 -15.84
N VAL A 487 -11.34 -12.91 -16.43
CA VAL A 487 -10.11 -12.27 -15.96
C VAL A 487 -9.74 -11.18 -16.95
N TYR A 488 -9.58 -9.95 -16.46
CA TYR A 488 -9.34 -8.78 -17.29
C TYR A 488 -8.34 -7.82 -16.61
N ASN A 489 -7.84 -6.83 -17.35
CA ASN A 489 -7.07 -5.72 -16.84
C ASN A 489 -7.87 -4.42 -16.93
N SER A 490 -7.84 -3.64 -15.87
CA SER A 490 -8.38 -2.28 -15.83
C SER A 490 -7.74 -1.51 -14.70
N SER A 491 -7.50 -0.21 -14.88
CA SER A 491 -7.11 0.71 -13.80
C SER A 491 -8.27 1.05 -12.86
N ILE A 492 -9.53 0.76 -13.27
CA ILE A 492 -10.71 0.89 -12.41
C ILE A 492 -10.90 -0.44 -11.67
N PRO A 493 -10.93 -0.46 -10.32
CA PRO A 493 -11.03 -1.70 -9.54
C PRO A 493 -12.22 -2.57 -9.92
N GLY A 494 -13.35 -1.93 -10.22
CA GLY A 494 -14.64 -2.52 -10.52
C GLY A 494 -15.75 -1.54 -10.16
N PRO A 495 -16.99 -2.02 -9.97
CA PRO A 495 -18.10 -1.16 -9.59
C PRO A 495 -17.95 -0.59 -8.17
N TYR A 496 -17.28 -1.32 -7.28
CA TYR A 496 -16.95 -0.87 -5.93
C TYR A 496 -15.47 -0.50 -5.83
N ASP A 497 -15.12 0.23 -4.76
CA ASP A 497 -13.74 0.52 -4.45
C ASP A 497 -12.95 -0.76 -4.15
N ARG A 498 -11.64 -0.71 -4.38
CA ARG A 498 -10.76 -1.83 -4.08
C ARG A 498 -10.75 -2.09 -2.57
N PRO A 499 -11.11 -3.30 -2.11
CA PRO A 499 -10.95 -3.68 -0.72
C PRO A 499 -9.49 -3.67 -0.28
N ALA A 500 -9.26 -3.63 1.03
CA ALA A 500 -7.94 -3.75 1.63
C ALA A 500 -8.01 -4.57 2.91
N ILE A 501 -6.87 -5.05 3.40
CA ILE A 501 -6.80 -5.68 4.72
C ILE A 501 -7.10 -4.63 5.79
N GLU A 502 -8.19 -4.83 6.52
CA GLU A 502 -8.66 -3.90 7.55
C GLU A 502 -7.88 -4.02 8.85
N GLN A 503 -7.45 -5.24 9.18
CA GLN A 503 -6.65 -5.57 10.36
C GLN A 503 -5.56 -6.55 9.97
N PRO A 504 -4.29 -6.14 9.92
CA PRO A 504 -3.19 -7.06 9.73
C PRO A 504 -3.06 -7.98 10.96
N ILE A 505 -2.59 -9.19 10.73
CA ILE A 505 -2.33 -10.16 11.80
C ILE A 505 -0.87 -10.14 12.21
N SER A 506 -0.59 -10.50 13.48
CA SER A 506 0.79 -10.58 13.98
C SER A 506 1.55 -11.75 13.34
N ALA A 507 2.88 -11.71 13.37
CA ALA A 507 3.72 -12.79 12.87
C ALA A 507 3.51 -14.12 13.61
N ASP A 508 3.02 -14.07 14.84
CA ASP A 508 2.73 -15.26 15.67
C ASP A 508 1.30 -15.78 15.49
N GLN A 509 0.47 -15.09 14.71
CA GLN A 509 -0.90 -15.53 14.44
C GLN A 509 -0.91 -16.42 13.20
N HIS A 510 -0.92 -17.75 13.41
CA HIS A 510 -0.92 -18.75 12.35
C HIS A 510 -2.34 -19.24 11.97
N TRP A 511 -3.33 -18.38 12.04
CA TRP A 511 -4.70 -18.66 11.61
C TRP A 511 -5.34 -17.41 10.99
N ASP A 512 -6.26 -17.64 10.04
CA ASP A 512 -6.95 -16.58 9.32
C ASP A 512 -8.21 -16.13 10.09
N PRO A 513 -8.32 -14.85 10.49
CA PRO A 513 -9.47 -14.33 11.24
C PRO A 513 -10.78 -14.33 10.43
N THR A 514 -10.71 -14.53 9.12
CA THR A 514 -11.88 -14.65 8.24
C THR A 514 -12.33 -16.11 8.07
N ASP A 515 -11.51 -17.11 8.46
CA ASP A 515 -11.88 -18.53 8.37
C ASP A 515 -12.80 -18.94 9.52
N PRO A 516 -14.09 -19.23 9.27
CA PRO A 516 -15.02 -19.59 10.32
C PRO A 516 -14.60 -20.88 11.07
N VAL A 517 -13.85 -21.78 10.43
CA VAL A 517 -13.35 -23.01 11.07
C VAL A 517 -12.24 -22.67 12.05
N ALA A 518 -11.31 -21.78 11.67
CA ALA A 518 -10.24 -21.32 12.55
C ALA A 518 -10.82 -20.53 13.74
N VAL A 519 -11.74 -19.59 13.48
CA VAL A 519 -12.41 -18.80 14.51
C VAL A 519 -13.17 -19.68 15.49
N ALA A 520 -13.91 -20.70 15.00
CA ALA A 520 -14.61 -21.64 15.87
C ALA A 520 -13.66 -22.48 16.74
N ALA A 521 -12.50 -22.90 16.19
CA ALA A 521 -11.48 -23.64 16.93
C ALA A 521 -10.85 -22.79 18.05
N MET A 522 -10.61 -21.49 17.80
CA MET A 522 -10.07 -20.57 18.80
C MET A 522 -11.07 -20.25 19.91
N ASN A 523 -12.36 -20.08 19.58
CA ASN A 523 -13.41 -19.77 20.54
C ASN A 523 -13.90 -21.02 21.33
N GLY A 524 -13.74 -22.23 20.80
CA GLY A 524 -14.15 -23.49 21.44
C GLY A 524 -13.12 -24.07 22.40
N GLY A 525 -11.95 -23.43 22.53
CA GLY A 525 -10.87 -23.83 23.45
C GLY A 525 -10.84 -23.04 24.78
N GLN A 526 -11.87 -22.20 25.06
CA GLN A 526 -12.01 -21.49 26.35
C GLN A 526 -12.99 -22.19 27.27
#